data_80220e23ffba0729d1e59eefe81f33c5
#
_entry.id   80220e23ffba0729d1e59eefe81f33c5
#
_cell.length_a   1.000
_cell.length_b   1.000
_cell.length_c   1.000
_cell.angle_alpha   90.00
_cell.angle_beta   90.00
_cell.angle_gamma   90.00
#
_symmetry.space_group_name_H-M   'P 1'
#
loop_
_entity.id
_entity.type
_entity.pdbx_description
1 polymer ?
#
loop_
_entity_poly.entity_id
_entity_poly.type
_entity_poly.pdbx_seq_one_letter_code
_entity_poly.pdbx_strand_id
1 'polypeptide(L)'
;MTATHTFEGTPASGPNNGKTLRILQLYPLDMNIYGDWGNTLALARRAQAHGFDVQILDHNPGQPFPEDVDIILGGGGQDSGQSVIQDDLHANGDTLRSLAEAGVPMLVICGLYQLFGKEFRTREGEVLKGIGIFDAHTVGGDDRLIGNIVEESEEFGTVIGFENHSGLTYLGSGCTPLATVTKGEGNNVTDAYEGARVHNVIGTYLHGSLLPKNPKISDYLIEQAAKRKFGKFTPNTINDSLVEKARASAASRPR
;
A
#
# COMPACT_ATOMS: atom_id res chain seq x y z
N MET A 1 19.75 2.54 13.98
CA MET A 1 19.85 3.51 12.86
C MET A 1 18.89 3.04 11.78
N THR A 2 18.02 3.92 11.30
CA THR A 2 17.18 3.64 10.14
C THR A 2 18.09 3.37 8.94
N ALA A 3 17.92 2.23 8.27
CA ALA A 3 18.69 1.95 7.07
C ALA A 3 18.18 2.85 5.93
N THR A 4 19.08 3.57 5.28
CA THR A 4 18.78 4.40 4.12
C THR A 4 19.60 3.91 2.94
N HIS A 5 18.93 3.56 1.87
CA HIS A 5 19.56 3.08 0.65
C HIS A 5 19.22 4.01 -0.51
N THR A 6 20.22 4.52 -1.24
CA THR A 6 19.98 5.11 -2.54
C THR A 6 19.57 4.00 -3.50
N PHE A 7 18.40 4.14 -4.13
CA PHE A 7 17.94 3.14 -5.07
C PHE A 7 18.80 3.17 -6.34
N GLU A 8 19.41 2.02 -6.66
CA GLU A 8 20.33 1.92 -7.79
C GLU A 8 19.66 2.18 -9.12
N GLY A 9 20.38 2.83 -10.02
CA GLY A 9 19.94 3.16 -11.36
C GLY A 9 20.03 4.66 -11.65
N THR A 10 19.97 5.00 -12.92
CA THR A 10 19.96 6.38 -13.37
C THR A 10 18.54 6.81 -13.68
N PRO A 11 18.03 7.89 -13.08
CA PRO A 11 16.73 8.44 -13.42
C PRO A 11 16.66 8.82 -14.91
N ALA A 12 15.48 8.66 -15.49
CA ALA A 12 15.24 9.15 -16.85
C ALA A 12 15.37 10.67 -16.92
N SER A 13 15.88 11.18 -18.02
CA SER A 13 15.95 12.63 -18.26
C SER A 13 14.55 13.24 -18.28
N GLY A 14 14.38 14.41 -17.68
CA GLY A 14 13.09 15.08 -17.67
C GLY A 14 12.96 16.20 -16.64
N PRO A 15 11.74 16.74 -16.46
CA PRO A 15 11.47 17.92 -15.63
C PRO A 15 11.64 17.69 -14.12
N ASN A 16 11.85 16.45 -13.70
CA ASN A 16 12.02 16.08 -12.31
C ASN A 16 13.48 15.78 -11.91
N ASN A 17 14.43 15.88 -12.84
CA ASN A 17 15.84 15.64 -12.57
C ASN A 17 16.36 16.49 -11.40
N GLY A 18 17.19 15.88 -10.56
CA GLY A 18 17.75 16.52 -9.38
C GLY A 18 16.76 16.67 -8.21
N LYS A 19 15.56 16.08 -8.33
CA LYS A 19 14.58 16.01 -7.24
C LYS A 19 14.57 14.60 -6.67
N THR A 20 14.66 14.48 -5.36
CA THR A 20 14.68 13.20 -4.65
C THR A 20 13.35 12.93 -3.96
N LEU A 21 12.79 11.73 -4.16
CA LEU A 21 11.68 11.18 -3.40
C LEU A 21 12.20 10.16 -2.38
N ARG A 22 11.72 10.25 -1.13
CA ARG A 22 12.05 9.35 -0.02
C ARG A 22 10.87 8.43 0.26
N ILE A 23 11.06 7.15 -0.02
CA ILE A 23 10.06 6.10 0.14
C ILE A 23 10.36 5.33 1.42
N LEU A 24 9.47 5.38 2.40
CA LEU A 24 9.57 4.61 3.63
C LEU A 24 8.86 3.26 3.45
N GLN A 25 9.58 2.18 3.72
CA GLN A 25 9.00 0.85 3.91
C GLN A 25 8.83 0.59 5.41
N LEU A 26 7.60 0.41 5.83
CA LEU A 26 7.28 0.02 7.21
C LEU A 26 7.47 -1.48 7.40
N TYR A 27 8.22 -1.84 8.44
CA TYR A 27 8.38 -3.20 8.95
C TYR A 27 8.76 -4.25 7.90
N PRO A 28 9.79 -4.01 7.06
CA PRO A 28 10.15 -4.96 6.00
C PRO A 28 10.60 -6.33 6.50
N LEU A 29 10.99 -6.47 7.76
CA LEU A 29 11.39 -7.75 8.36
C LEU A 29 10.17 -8.60 8.76
N ASP A 30 9.12 -7.98 9.28
CA ASP A 30 7.97 -8.67 9.86
C ASP A 30 6.73 -8.65 8.94
N MET A 31 6.60 -7.63 8.07
CA MET A 31 5.44 -7.37 7.23
C MET A 31 5.78 -7.45 5.74
N ASN A 32 6.21 -8.64 5.27
CA ASN A 32 6.59 -8.89 3.87
C ASN A 32 6.26 -10.32 3.41
N ILE A 33 5.14 -10.87 3.88
CA ILE A 33 4.86 -12.31 3.77
C ILE A 33 4.77 -12.81 2.32
N TYR A 34 4.22 -12.03 1.40
CA TYR A 34 4.06 -12.42 -0.01
C TYR A 34 4.95 -11.60 -0.96
N GLY A 35 6.06 -11.07 -0.44
CA GLY A 35 6.98 -10.25 -1.22
C GLY A 35 6.43 -8.86 -1.51
N ASP A 36 5.64 -8.28 -0.59
CA ASP A 36 5.05 -6.94 -0.75
C ASP A 36 6.11 -5.83 -0.86
N TRP A 37 7.36 -6.10 -0.44
CA TRP A 37 8.54 -5.29 -0.77
C TRP A 37 8.67 -4.98 -2.28
N GLY A 38 8.15 -5.87 -3.13
CA GLY A 38 8.08 -5.64 -4.57
C GLY A 38 7.30 -4.39 -4.96
N ASN A 39 6.36 -3.90 -4.12
CA ASN A 39 5.69 -2.63 -4.33
C ASN A 39 6.68 -1.46 -4.22
N THR A 40 7.55 -1.48 -3.21
CA THR A 40 8.58 -0.45 -3.02
C THR A 40 9.55 -0.41 -4.20
N LEU A 41 10.01 -1.56 -4.67
CA LEU A 41 10.90 -1.65 -5.83
C LEU A 41 10.23 -1.15 -7.12
N ALA A 42 8.98 -1.55 -7.35
CA ALA A 42 8.21 -1.11 -8.52
C ALA A 42 7.98 0.40 -8.49
N LEU A 43 7.59 0.95 -7.32
CA LEU A 43 7.39 2.38 -7.14
C LEU A 43 8.67 3.18 -7.36
N ALA A 44 9.79 2.71 -6.79
CA ALA A 44 11.10 3.33 -6.95
C ALA A 44 11.52 3.38 -8.43
N ARG A 45 11.36 2.27 -9.16
CA ARG A 45 11.62 2.23 -10.61
C ARG A 45 10.70 3.17 -11.40
N ARG A 46 9.42 3.22 -11.02
CA ARG A 46 8.46 4.12 -11.67
C ARG A 46 8.82 5.59 -11.42
N ALA A 47 9.21 5.95 -10.21
CA ALA A 47 9.68 7.29 -9.86
C ALA A 47 10.95 7.67 -10.65
N GLN A 48 11.91 6.74 -10.80
CA GLN A 48 13.08 6.95 -11.65
C GLN A 48 12.70 7.13 -13.13
N ALA A 49 11.70 6.40 -13.62
CA ALA A 49 11.20 6.57 -14.98
C ALA A 49 10.56 7.96 -15.19
N HIS A 50 10.02 8.57 -14.15
CA HIS A 50 9.56 9.96 -14.13
C HIS A 50 10.70 10.99 -13.90
N GLY A 51 11.94 10.55 -13.73
CA GLY A 51 13.12 11.41 -13.59
C GLY A 51 13.52 11.77 -12.17
N PHE A 52 12.91 11.16 -11.14
CA PHE A 52 13.30 11.39 -9.74
C PHE A 52 14.49 10.53 -9.33
N ASP A 53 15.36 11.08 -8.50
CA ASP A 53 16.22 10.29 -7.62
C ASP A 53 15.36 9.66 -6.53
N VAL A 54 15.74 8.46 -6.06
CA VAL A 54 14.97 7.74 -5.03
C VAL A 54 15.88 7.30 -3.90
N GLN A 55 15.42 7.56 -2.68
CA GLN A 55 15.97 6.97 -1.45
C GLN A 55 14.91 6.06 -0.83
N ILE A 56 15.30 4.85 -0.46
CA ILE A 56 14.47 3.92 0.28
C ILE A 56 14.93 3.93 1.73
N LEU A 57 13.98 4.06 2.64
CA LEU A 57 14.14 4.06 4.08
C LEU A 57 13.42 2.85 4.64
N ASP A 58 14.05 2.13 5.55
CA ASP A 58 13.43 1.03 6.28
C ASP A 58 13.15 1.46 7.72
N HIS A 59 11.95 1.14 8.22
CA HIS A 59 11.63 1.28 9.64
C HIS A 59 11.16 -0.06 10.21
N ASN A 60 11.84 -0.53 11.24
CA ASN A 60 11.50 -1.73 11.99
C ASN A 60 11.35 -1.39 13.48
N PRO A 61 10.68 -2.23 14.29
CA PRO A 61 10.45 -1.97 15.71
C PRO A 61 11.71 -1.57 16.46
N GLY A 62 11.59 -0.54 17.31
CA GLY A 62 12.69 -0.01 18.12
C GLY A 62 13.66 0.91 17.38
N GLN A 63 13.44 1.18 16.10
CA GLN A 63 14.22 2.18 15.37
C GLN A 63 13.57 3.57 15.49
N PRO A 64 14.34 4.66 15.42
CA PRO A 64 13.76 6.00 15.33
C PRO A 64 12.93 6.12 14.03
N PHE A 65 11.75 6.73 14.13
CA PHE A 65 10.94 6.97 12.94
C PHE A 65 11.65 8.00 12.03
N PRO A 66 11.75 7.74 10.72
CA PRO A 66 12.44 8.63 9.80
C PRO A 66 11.74 9.98 9.66
N GLU A 67 12.52 11.05 9.65
CA GLU A 67 12.06 12.38 9.25
C GLU A 67 11.99 12.51 7.72
N ASP A 68 11.23 13.48 7.22
CA ASP A 68 11.14 13.84 5.80
C ASP A 68 10.76 12.67 4.86
N VAL A 69 9.69 11.99 5.18
CA VAL A 69 9.13 10.92 4.35
C VAL A 69 8.18 11.50 3.30
N ASP A 70 8.31 11.06 2.05
CA ASP A 70 7.46 11.51 0.95
C ASP A 70 6.36 10.51 0.58
N ILE A 71 6.65 9.20 0.70
CA ILE A 71 5.72 8.10 0.43
C ILE A 71 5.93 7.02 1.48
N ILE A 72 4.86 6.39 1.97
CA ILE A 72 4.95 5.30 2.93
C ILE A 72 4.32 4.04 2.32
N LEU A 73 5.04 2.93 2.36
CA LEU A 73 4.57 1.62 1.96
C LEU A 73 4.67 0.63 3.12
N GLY A 74 3.77 -0.33 3.17
CA GLY A 74 3.83 -1.41 4.14
C GLY A 74 3.11 -2.66 3.65
N GLY A 75 3.62 -3.82 4.01
CA GLY A 75 3.16 -5.11 3.51
C GLY A 75 2.26 -5.86 4.48
N GLY A 76 1.91 -7.08 4.08
CA GLY A 76 1.18 -8.04 4.89
C GLY A 76 2.09 -8.85 5.79
N GLY A 77 1.52 -9.32 6.87
CA GLY A 77 2.14 -10.24 7.83
C GLY A 77 1.11 -11.20 8.38
N GLN A 78 1.59 -12.27 9.01
CA GLN A 78 0.75 -13.14 9.84
C GLN A 78 0.41 -12.44 11.16
N ASP A 79 -0.56 -12.94 11.89
CA ASP A 79 -0.99 -12.39 13.20
C ASP A 79 0.20 -12.26 14.17
N SER A 80 1.14 -13.23 14.14
CA SER A 80 2.39 -13.14 14.91
C SER A 80 3.27 -11.95 14.53
N GLY A 81 3.38 -11.63 13.25
CA GLY A 81 4.10 -10.45 12.78
C GLY A 81 3.39 -9.16 13.17
N GLN A 82 2.06 -9.14 13.07
CA GLN A 82 1.25 -8.00 13.54
C GLN A 82 1.45 -7.73 15.03
N SER A 83 1.48 -8.79 15.86
CA SER A 83 1.73 -8.65 17.30
C SER A 83 3.12 -8.11 17.60
N VAL A 84 4.15 -8.50 16.83
CA VAL A 84 5.53 -8.02 17.02
C VAL A 84 5.65 -6.52 16.75
N ILE A 85 4.96 -6.00 15.74
CA ILE A 85 5.05 -4.59 15.36
C ILE A 85 4.10 -3.67 16.14
N GLN A 86 3.13 -4.22 16.87
CA GLN A 86 2.00 -3.48 17.42
C GLN A 86 2.41 -2.33 18.33
N ASP A 87 3.31 -2.56 19.28
CA ASP A 87 3.75 -1.54 20.23
C ASP A 87 4.45 -0.37 19.52
N ASP A 88 5.31 -0.69 18.55
CA ASP A 88 6.02 0.32 17.75
C ASP A 88 5.06 1.09 16.84
N LEU A 89 4.11 0.39 16.21
CA LEU A 89 3.07 1.01 15.38
C LEU A 89 2.22 1.99 16.20
N HIS A 90 1.85 1.61 17.43
CA HIS A 90 1.14 2.50 18.34
C HIS A 90 1.98 3.70 18.77
N ALA A 91 3.25 3.49 19.11
CA ALA A 91 4.16 4.57 19.48
C ALA A 91 4.31 5.61 18.35
N ASN A 92 4.26 5.16 17.10
CA ASN A 92 4.33 6.02 15.91
C ASN A 92 2.95 6.41 15.34
N GLY A 93 1.86 6.00 15.97
CA GLY A 93 0.49 6.18 15.46
C GLY A 93 0.10 7.63 15.24
N ASP A 94 0.43 8.53 16.18
CA ASP A 94 0.16 9.97 16.04
C ASP A 94 0.94 10.58 14.87
N THR A 95 2.20 10.17 14.69
CA THR A 95 3.02 10.60 13.56
C THR A 95 2.42 10.15 12.23
N LEU A 96 2.02 8.87 12.12
CA LEU A 96 1.42 8.33 10.91
C LEU A 96 0.08 8.99 10.57
N ARG A 97 -0.77 9.26 11.58
CA ARG A 97 -2.02 10.01 11.39
C ARG A 97 -1.75 11.43 10.89
N SER A 98 -0.83 12.15 11.54
CA SER A 98 -0.46 13.49 11.13
C SER A 98 0.11 13.56 9.70
N LEU A 99 0.91 12.56 9.30
CA LEU A 99 1.42 12.45 7.93
C LEU A 99 0.27 12.17 6.93
N ALA A 100 -0.69 11.31 7.27
CA ALA A 100 -1.86 11.04 6.45
C ALA A 100 -2.71 12.30 6.25
N GLU A 101 -3.00 13.04 7.33
CA GLU A 101 -3.73 14.32 7.31
C GLU A 101 -2.97 15.40 6.52
N ALA A 102 -1.63 15.41 6.59
CA ALA A 102 -0.78 16.28 5.78
C ALA A 102 -0.68 15.83 4.31
N GLY A 103 -1.41 14.79 3.90
CA GLY A 103 -1.51 14.33 2.53
C GLY A 103 -0.32 13.51 2.03
N VAL A 104 0.50 12.94 2.92
CA VAL A 104 1.53 11.96 2.52
C VAL A 104 0.84 10.73 1.95
N PRO A 105 1.13 10.34 0.69
CA PRO A 105 0.55 9.14 0.11
C PRO A 105 1.09 7.89 0.78
N MET A 106 0.19 6.95 1.08
CA MET A 106 0.53 5.68 1.73
C MET A 106 -0.16 4.52 1.02
N LEU A 107 0.51 3.38 0.97
CA LEU A 107 -0.07 2.11 0.52
C LEU A 107 0.26 1.03 1.54
N VAL A 108 -0.78 0.46 2.15
CA VAL A 108 -0.65 -0.58 3.17
C VAL A 108 -1.44 -1.83 2.76
N ILE A 109 -0.77 -2.99 2.85
CA ILE A 109 -1.30 -4.25 2.34
C ILE A 109 -1.66 -5.17 3.51
N CYS A 110 -2.83 -5.82 3.42
CA CYS A 110 -3.27 -6.94 4.25
C CYS A 110 -3.13 -6.66 5.77
N GLY A 111 -2.14 -7.23 6.44
CA GLY A 111 -1.96 -7.07 7.88
C GLY A 111 -1.78 -5.61 8.31
N LEU A 112 -1.00 -4.80 7.58
CA LEU A 112 -0.91 -3.36 7.86
C LEU A 112 -2.19 -2.61 7.48
N TYR A 113 -2.92 -3.04 6.45
CA TYR A 113 -4.24 -2.48 6.17
C TYR A 113 -5.18 -2.66 7.36
N GLN A 114 -5.21 -3.86 7.96
CA GLN A 114 -6.02 -4.16 9.15
C GLN A 114 -5.63 -3.28 10.34
N LEU A 115 -4.33 -3.13 10.61
CA LEU A 115 -3.82 -2.32 11.73
C LEU A 115 -3.88 -0.80 11.50
N PHE A 116 -4.05 -0.35 10.26
CA PHE A 116 -4.38 1.04 9.94
C PHE A 116 -5.87 1.35 10.17
N GLY A 117 -6.71 0.32 10.32
CA GLY A 117 -8.07 0.42 10.83
C GLY A 117 -8.13 0.71 12.32
N LYS A 118 -9.31 0.59 12.93
CA LYS A 118 -9.54 0.80 14.36
C LYS A 118 -9.11 -0.40 15.20
N GLU A 119 -9.48 -1.61 14.74
CA GLU A 119 -9.13 -2.87 15.40
C GLU A 119 -9.17 -4.04 14.43
N PHE A 120 -8.37 -5.05 14.73
CA PHE A 120 -8.47 -6.39 14.19
C PHE A 120 -8.74 -7.38 15.31
N ARG A 121 -9.89 -8.04 15.27
CA ARG A 121 -10.24 -9.13 16.17
C ARG A 121 -9.89 -10.46 15.51
N THR A 122 -8.89 -11.15 16.03
CA THR A 122 -8.48 -12.45 15.49
C THR A 122 -9.57 -13.50 15.67
N ARG A 123 -9.45 -14.62 14.98
CA ARG A 123 -10.38 -15.76 15.11
C ARG A 123 -10.42 -16.30 16.54
N GLU A 124 -9.31 -16.29 17.24
CA GLU A 124 -9.16 -16.74 18.63
C GLU A 124 -9.76 -15.74 19.63
N GLY A 125 -10.21 -14.57 19.16
CA GLY A 125 -10.83 -13.54 19.98
C GLY A 125 -9.86 -12.50 20.56
N GLU A 126 -8.56 -12.58 20.23
CA GLU A 126 -7.60 -11.54 20.55
C GLU A 126 -7.94 -10.26 19.78
N VAL A 127 -7.79 -9.12 20.44
CA VAL A 127 -8.04 -7.81 19.82
C VAL A 127 -6.72 -7.06 19.65
N LEU A 128 -6.28 -6.94 18.40
CA LEU A 128 -5.18 -6.09 18.01
C LEU A 128 -5.74 -4.69 17.70
N LYS A 129 -5.40 -3.72 18.53
CA LYS A 129 -5.80 -2.33 18.30
C LYS A 129 -5.04 -1.76 17.11
N GLY A 130 -5.75 -1.10 16.22
CA GLY A 130 -5.15 -0.37 15.12
C GLY A 130 -4.87 1.09 15.45
N ILE A 131 -4.30 1.82 14.50
CA ILE A 131 -4.01 3.26 14.66
C ILE A 131 -5.13 4.18 14.19
N GLY A 132 -6.21 3.62 13.61
CA GLY A 132 -7.44 4.35 13.29
C GLY A 132 -7.33 5.38 12.17
N ILE A 133 -6.41 5.19 11.22
CA ILE A 133 -6.36 6.00 9.99
C ILE A 133 -7.60 5.71 9.15
N PHE A 134 -7.96 4.42 8.97
CA PHE A 134 -9.22 4.03 8.33
C PHE A 134 -10.34 3.91 9.38
N ASP A 135 -11.50 4.44 9.07
CA ASP A 135 -12.74 4.11 9.76
C ASP A 135 -13.20 2.70 9.34
N ALA A 136 -12.48 1.70 9.83
CA ALA A 136 -12.72 0.31 9.49
C ALA A 136 -12.40 -0.60 10.68
N HIS A 137 -13.07 -1.75 10.73
CA HIS A 137 -12.74 -2.83 11.67
C HIS A 137 -12.63 -4.15 10.92
N THR A 138 -11.78 -5.04 11.42
CA THR A 138 -11.56 -6.36 10.84
C THR A 138 -11.89 -7.44 11.85
N VAL A 139 -12.51 -8.52 11.38
CA VAL A 139 -12.73 -9.75 12.18
C VAL A 139 -12.14 -10.93 11.43
N GLY A 140 -11.51 -11.85 12.17
CA GLY A 140 -11.00 -13.10 11.63
C GLY A 140 -12.14 -14.00 11.16
N GLY A 141 -12.14 -14.38 9.90
CA GLY A 141 -13.11 -15.31 9.32
C GLY A 141 -12.68 -16.76 9.46
N ASP A 142 -13.63 -17.67 9.28
CA ASP A 142 -13.38 -19.12 9.27
C ASP A 142 -12.71 -19.58 7.97
N ASP A 143 -13.10 -18.99 6.86
CA ASP A 143 -12.59 -19.30 5.53
C ASP A 143 -11.50 -18.32 5.11
N ARG A 144 -10.60 -18.82 4.27
CA ARG A 144 -9.55 -18.01 3.67
C ARG A 144 -9.95 -17.61 2.26
N LEU A 145 -10.00 -16.31 2.02
CA LEU A 145 -10.28 -15.74 0.71
C LEU A 145 -8.99 -15.74 -0.10
N ILE A 146 -8.90 -16.63 -1.09
CA ILE A 146 -7.70 -16.81 -1.91
C ILE A 146 -8.08 -16.85 -3.38
N GLY A 147 -7.40 -16.05 -4.18
CA GLY A 147 -7.55 -16.14 -5.63
C GLY A 147 -7.15 -14.88 -6.37
N ASN A 148 -7.23 -14.98 -7.70
CA ASN A 148 -7.11 -13.79 -8.55
C ASN A 148 -8.36 -12.93 -8.38
N ILE A 149 -8.15 -11.63 -8.23
CA ILE A 149 -9.21 -10.64 -8.06
C ILE A 149 -9.11 -9.57 -9.14
N VAL A 150 -10.26 -9.14 -9.63
CA VAL A 150 -10.42 -8.04 -10.59
C VAL A 150 -11.46 -7.09 -10.06
N GLU A 151 -11.19 -5.82 -10.11
CA GLU A 151 -11.99 -4.76 -9.52
C GLU A 151 -12.06 -3.56 -10.44
N GLU A 152 -13.07 -2.73 -10.25
CA GLU A 152 -13.23 -1.45 -10.94
C GLU A 152 -13.18 -0.29 -9.94
N SER A 153 -12.19 0.57 -10.11
CA SER A 153 -12.01 1.80 -9.35
C SER A 153 -12.40 3.00 -10.21
N GLU A 154 -13.15 3.94 -9.65
CA GLU A 154 -13.51 5.17 -10.36
C GLU A 154 -12.28 5.97 -10.80
N GLU A 155 -11.22 5.99 -9.98
CA GLU A 155 -10.01 6.76 -10.24
C GLU A 155 -8.98 5.98 -11.07
N PHE A 156 -8.81 4.68 -10.80
CA PHE A 156 -7.73 3.90 -11.39
C PHE A 156 -8.18 3.02 -12.57
N GLY A 157 -9.50 2.88 -12.78
CA GLY A 157 -10.08 1.92 -13.72
C GLY A 157 -9.93 0.50 -13.19
N THR A 158 -9.75 -0.47 -14.08
CA THR A 158 -9.58 -1.87 -13.68
C THR A 158 -8.33 -2.06 -12.84
N VAL A 159 -8.48 -2.59 -11.63
CA VAL A 159 -7.40 -2.98 -10.70
C VAL A 159 -7.32 -4.50 -10.65
N ILE A 160 -6.10 -5.04 -10.64
CA ILE A 160 -5.85 -6.49 -10.70
C ILE A 160 -4.89 -6.87 -9.57
N GLY A 161 -5.26 -7.90 -8.83
CA GLY A 161 -4.44 -8.40 -7.74
C GLY A 161 -4.63 -9.88 -7.46
N PHE A 162 -4.14 -10.28 -6.30
CA PHE A 162 -4.32 -11.61 -5.74
C PHE A 162 -4.66 -11.46 -4.26
N GLU A 163 -5.86 -11.81 -3.88
CA GLU A 163 -6.27 -11.81 -2.47
C GLU A 163 -5.81 -13.08 -1.77
N ASN A 164 -5.37 -12.97 -0.52
CA ASN A 164 -5.00 -14.11 0.32
C ASN A 164 -5.07 -13.72 1.80
N HIS A 165 -6.27 -13.71 2.34
CA HIS A 165 -6.53 -13.31 3.73
C HIS A 165 -7.72 -14.08 4.32
N SER A 166 -7.80 -14.12 5.65
CA SER A 166 -8.98 -14.59 6.39
C SER A 166 -9.67 -13.47 7.16
N GLY A 167 -9.03 -12.29 7.27
CA GLY A 167 -9.67 -11.13 7.88
C GLY A 167 -10.77 -10.58 6.99
N LEU A 168 -11.92 -10.32 7.58
CA LEU A 168 -13.08 -9.69 6.94
C LEU A 168 -13.16 -8.24 7.42
N THR A 169 -12.94 -7.29 6.53
CA THR A 169 -12.91 -5.86 6.85
C THR A 169 -14.20 -5.18 6.46
N TYR A 170 -14.74 -4.41 7.39
CA TYR A 170 -15.97 -3.64 7.24
C TYR A 170 -15.65 -2.14 7.37
N LEU A 171 -16.05 -1.39 6.36
CA LEU A 171 -15.80 0.05 6.30
C LEU A 171 -16.89 0.82 7.03
N GLY A 172 -16.49 1.83 7.79
CA GLY A 172 -17.39 2.85 8.32
C GLY A 172 -17.55 4.04 7.36
N SER A 173 -18.33 5.02 7.75
CA SER A 173 -18.62 6.20 6.91
C SER A 173 -17.44 7.16 6.72
N GLY A 174 -16.38 7.01 7.50
CA GLY A 174 -15.18 7.86 7.46
C GLY A 174 -14.16 7.48 6.39
N CYS A 175 -14.38 6.40 5.63
CA CYS A 175 -13.54 6.02 4.50
C CYS A 175 -14.37 5.47 3.34
N THR A 176 -13.81 5.48 2.15
CA THR A 176 -14.43 4.94 0.94
C THR A 176 -13.69 3.68 0.50
N PRO A 177 -14.33 2.73 -0.22
CA PRO A 177 -13.62 1.61 -0.82
C PRO A 177 -12.60 2.10 -1.87
N LEU A 178 -11.55 1.31 -2.10
CA LEU A 178 -10.62 1.51 -3.20
C LEU A 178 -11.30 1.21 -4.53
N ALA A 179 -12.07 0.12 -4.58
CA ALA A 179 -12.72 -0.37 -5.78
C ALA A 179 -13.94 -1.24 -5.47
N THR A 180 -14.73 -1.53 -6.52
CA THR A 180 -15.80 -2.51 -6.51
C THR A 180 -15.32 -3.80 -7.17
N VAL A 181 -15.50 -4.93 -6.49
CA VAL A 181 -15.09 -6.26 -6.97
C VAL A 181 -15.96 -6.71 -8.12
N THR A 182 -15.35 -7.12 -9.22
CA THR A 182 -16.03 -7.74 -10.37
C THR A 182 -15.75 -9.24 -10.47
N LYS A 183 -14.62 -9.69 -9.87
CA LYS A 183 -14.23 -11.10 -9.75
C LYS A 183 -13.37 -11.24 -8.51
N GLY A 184 -13.77 -12.02 -7.55
CA GLY A 184 -13.09 -12.17 -6.25
C GLY A 184 -14.06 -11.99 -5.10
N GLU A 185 -13.53 -11.81 -3.87
CA GLU A 185 -14.32 -11.61 -2.65
C GLU A 185 -14.12 -10.20 -2.04
N GLY A 186 -12.91 -9.64 -2.13
CA GLY A 186 -12.60 -8.31 -1.62
C GLY A 186 -12.48 -8.22 -0.11
N ASN A 187 -12.97 -7.11 0.48
CA ASN A 187 -12.86 -6.86 1.92
C ASN A 187 -13.54 -7.92 2.79
N ASN A 188 -14.64 -8.43 2.32
CA ASN A 188 -15.47 -9.43 3.01
C ASN A 188 -16.43 -10.08 2.01
N VAL A 189 -17.18 -11.09 2.45
CA VAL A 189 -18.11 -11.84 1.59
C VAL A 189 -19.53 -11.26 1.55
N THR A 190 -19.75 -10.10 2.17
CA THR A 190 -21.10 -9.52 2.34
C THR A 190 -21.34 -8.26 1.52
N ASP A 191 -20.31 -7.54 1.16
CA ASP A 191 -20.37 -6.42 0.23
C ASP A 191 -19.42 -6.65 -0.96
N ALA A 192 -19.55 -5.87 -1.99
CA ALA A 192 -18.74 -6.01 -3.19
C ALA A 192 -17.54 -5.05 -3.20
N TYR A 193 -17.08 -4.60 -2.05
CA TYR A 193 -16.01 -3.63 -1.95
C TYR A 193 -14.66 -4.27 -1.66
N GLU A 194 -13.62 -3.65 -2.16
CA GLU A 194 -12.24 -3.96 -1.79
C GLU A 194 -11.49 -2.70 -1.37
N GLY A 195 -10.57 -2.90 -0.41
CA GLY A 195 -9.71 -1.86 0.13
C GLY A 195 -10.43 -0.75 0.87
N ALA A 196 -9.67 0.24 1.26
CA ALA A 196 -10.14 1.48 1.89
C ALA A 196 -9.30 2.66 1.43
N ARG A 197 -9.92 3.84 1.40
CA ARG A 197 -9.26 5.11 1.10
C ARG A 197 -9.69 6.18 2.10
N VAL A 198 -8.69 6.95 2.55
CA VAL A 198 -8.87 8.21 3.28
C VAL A 198 -7.70 9.12 2.92
N HIS A 199 -7.96 10.37 2.57
CA HIS A 199 -6.91 11.27 2.04
C HIS A 199 -6.16 10.60 0.87
N ASN A 200 -4.83 10.54 0.95
CA ASN A 200 -3.97 9.85 0.00
C ASN A 200 -3.51 8.45 0.50
N VAL A 201 -4.19 7.91 1.52
CA VAL A 201 -3.87 6.60 2.09
C VAL A 201 -4.75 5.54 1.44
N ILE A 202 -4.12 4.48 0.95
CA ILE A 202 -4.75 3.31 0.33
C ILE A 202 -4.42 2.09 1.19
N GLY A 203 -5.44 1.39 1.65
CA GLY A 203 -5.35 0.06 2.25
C GLY A 203 -5.98 -0.97 1.33
N THR A 204 -5.42 -2.17 1.22
CA THR A 204 -5.94 -3.22 0.33
C THR A 204 -5.48 -4.61 0.74
N TYR A 205 -6.22 -5.64 0.32
CA TYR A 205 -5.82 -7.04 0.45
C TYR A 205 -5.07 -7.59 -0.77
N LEU A 206 -4.83 -6.77 -1.79
CA LEU A 206 -4.21 -7.22 -3.02
C LEU A 206 -2.71 -7.44 -2.87
N HIS A 207 -2.32 -8.69 -2.89
CA HIS A 207 -0.95 -9.18 -2.87
C HIS A 207 -0.36 -9.47 -4.27
N GLY A 208 0.83 -10.09 -4.26
CA GLY A 208 1.58 -10.46 -5.44
C GLY A 208 2.17 -9.25 -6.15
N SER A 209 2.65 -8.31 -5.35
CA SER A 209 3.01 -6.93 -5.63
C SER A 209 1.96 -6.23 -6.48
N LEU A 210 1.13 -5.41 -5.84
CA LEU A 210 0.03 -4.67 -6.47
C LEU A 210 0.53 -3.72 -7.56
N LEU A 211 1.55 -2.92 -7.25
CA LEU A 211 1.99 -1.79 -8.07
C LEU A 211 2.52 -2.18 -9.45
N PRO A 212 3.28 -3.28 -9.63
CA PRO A 212 3.71 -3.69 -10.97
C PRO A 212 2.57 -3.97 -11.95
N LYS A 213 1.40 -4.39 -11.42
CA LYS A 213 0.21 -4.67 -12.23
C LYS A 213 -0.71 -3.46 -12.37
N ASN A 214 -0.53 -2.43 -11.55
CA ASN A 214 -1.42 -1.27 -11.50
C ASN A 214 -0.62 0.04 -11.55
N PRO A 215 -0.02 0.37 -12.72
CA PRO A 215 0.86 1.52 -12.86
C PRO A 215 0.18 2.85 -12.54
N LYS A 216 -1.13 2.97 -12.74
CA LYS A 216 -1.88 4.18 -12.39
C LYS A 216 -1.87 4.47 -10.88
N ILE A 217 -1.90 3.43 -10.03
CA ILE A 217 -1.76 3.60 -8.58
C ILE A 217 -0.34 4.07 -8.23
N SER A 218 0.68 3.52 -8.91
CA SER A 218 2.06 3.98 -8.74
C SER A 218 2.21 5.45 -9.13
N ASP A 219 1.67 5.84 -10.27
CA ASP A 219 1.71 7.23 -10.75
C ASP A 219 0.99 8.18 -9.80
N TYR A 220 -0.18 7.77 -9.27
CA TYR A 220 -0.91 8.53 -8.27
C TYR A 220 -0.06 8.79 -7.02
N LEU A 221 0.56 7.75 -6.44
CA LEU A 221 1.40 7.91 -5.24
C LEU A 221 2.58 8.86 -5.50
N ILE A 222 3.24 8.73 -6.66
CA ILE A 222 4.35 9.62 -7.06
C ILE A 222 3.84 11.05 -7.27
N GLU A 223 2.71 11.23 -7.95
CA GLU A 223 2.12 12.52 -8.20
C GLU A 223 1.76 13.26 -6.92
N GLN A 224 1.09 12.58 -5.97
CA GLN A 224 0.72 13.20 -4.69
C GLN A 224 1.97 13.61 -3.89
N ALA A 225 2.98 12.75 -3.82
CA ALA A 225 4.25 13.06 -3.17
C ALA A 225 4.97 14.25 -3.83
N ALA A 226 5.06 14.24 -5.15
CA ALA A 226 5.72 15.31 -5.90
C ALA A 226 4.98 16.65 -5.79
N LYS A 227 3.65 16.65 -5.87
CA LYS A 227 2.83 17.87 -5.66
C LYS A 227 3.02 18.42 -4.26
N ARG A 228 2.99 17.55 -3.24
CA ARG A 228 3.19 17.93 -1.85
C ARG A 228 4.57 18.54 -1.61
N LYS A 229 5.63 17.90 -2.10
CA LYS A 229 7.03 18.29 -1.84
C LYS A 229 7.52 19.42 -2.72
N PHE A 230 7.16 19.40 -4.01
CA PHE A 230 7.72 20.32 -5.02
C PHE A 230 6.66 21.27 -5.61
N GLY A 231 5.42 21.22 -5.15
CA GLY A 231 4.31 22.06 -5.63
C GLY A 231 3.73 21.64 -6.98
N LYS A 232 4.41 20.78 -7.72
CA LYS A 232 3.97 20.29 -9.04
C LYS A 232 4.54 18.92 -9.38
N PHE A 233 3.84 18.22 -10.26
CA PHE A 233 4.33 17.01 -10.94
C PHE A 233 4.21 17.18 -12.45
N THR A 234 5.23 16.79 -13.18
CA THR A 234 5.21 16.72 -14.63
C THR A 234 5.65 15.31 -15.02
N PRO A 235 4.74 14.45 -15.49
CA PRO A 235 5.08 13.06 -15.80
C PRO A 235 5.95 12.98 -17.07
N ASN A 236 6.86 12.00 -17.08
CA ASN A 236 7.46 11.51 -18.33
C ASN A 236 6.50 10.51 -18.99
N THR A 237 6.57 10.39 -20.30
CA THR A 237 5.89 9.31 -21.02
C THR A 237 6.60 7.99 -20.75
N ILE A 238 5.89 7.02 -20.19
CA ILE A 238 6.40 5.67 -19.90
C ILE A 238 5.71 4.68 -20.83
N ASN A 239 6.49 3.75 -21.39
CA ASN A 239 5.94 2.69 -22.24
C ASN A 239 5.46 1.51 -21.39
N ASP A 240 4.17 1.45 -21.14
CA ASP A 240 3.52 0.39 -20.33
C ASP A 240 3.03 -0.81 -21.18
N SER A 241 3.43 -0.94 -22.45
CA SER A 241 2.92 -1.99 -23.34
C SER A 241 3.13 -3.42 -22.81
N LEU A 242 4.24 -3.69 -22.11
CA LEU A 242 4.49 -4.99 -21.45
C LEU A 242 3.64 -5.17 -20.20
N VAL A 243 3.45 -4.11 -19.44
CA VAL A 243 2.58 -4.10 -18.25
C VAL A 243 1.15 -4.41 -18.66
N GLU A 244 0.63 -3.77 -19.71
CA GLU A 244 -0.73 -4.02 -20.20
C GLU A 244 -0.92 -5.45 -20.71
N LYS A 245 0.07 -6.04 -21.38
CA LYS A 245 0.02 -7.47 -21.75
C LYS A 245 -0.01 -8.38 -20.52
N ALA A 246 0.81 -8.10 -19.50
CA ALA A 246 0.83 -8.85 -18.26
C ALA A 246 -0.50 -8.71 -17.49
N ARG A 247 -1.09 -7.52 -17.46
CA ARG A 247 -2.41 -7.24 -16.87
C ARG A 247 -3.51 -8.05 -17.56
N ALA A 248 -3.58 -8.01 -18.89
CA ALA A 248 -4.55 -8.77 -19.66
C ALA A 248 -4.44 -10.29 -19.38
N SER A 249 -3.21 -10.81 -19.33
CA SER A 249 -2.96 -12.21 -18.97
C SER A 249 -3.37 -12.52 -17.53
N ALA A 250 -3.11 -11.64 -16.57
CA ALA A 250 -3.49 -11.84 -15.18
C ALA A 250 -5.02 -11.81 -14.99
N ALA A 251 -5.72 -10.87 -15.63
CA ALA A 251 -7.18 -10.74 -15.56
C ALA A 251 -7.91 -11.97 -16.13
N SER A 252 -7.32 -12.62 -17.15
CA SER A 252 -7.91 -13.81 -17.79
C SER A 252 -7.72 -15.11 -16.99
N ARG A 253 -6.88 -15.12 -15.95
CA ARG A 253 -6.64 -16.32 -15.14
C ARG A 253 -7.89 -16.70 -14.35
N PRO A 254 -8.15 -18.00 -14.13
CA PRO A 254 -9.20 -18.42 -13.22
C PRO A 254 -8.92 -17.90 -11.80
N ARG A 255 -9.95 -17.89 -10.99
CA ARG A 255 -9.83 -17.64 -9.56
C ARG A 255 -9.19 -18.82 -8.85
#